data_ae0ed4b9fc555ee44a232262f98dbd02
#
_entry.id   ae0ed4b9fc555ee44a232262f98dbd02
#
_cell.length_a   1.000
_cell.length_b   1.000
_cell.length_c   1.000
_cell.angle_alpha   90.00
_cell.angle_beta   90.00
_cell.angle_gamma   90.00
#
_symmetry.space_group_name_H-M   'P 1'
#
loop_
_entity.id
_entity.type
_entity.pdbx_description
1 polymer ?
#
loop_
_entity_poly.entity_id
_entity_poly.type
_entity_poly.pdbx_seq_one_letter_code
_entity_poly.pdbx_strand_id
1 'polypeptide(L)'
;MSKNTKHTPDNSVEFHVDEEFGLTETTAILDNGDFGTRTVRFETGQLARQADGSVTTYLDDDTMLLATTTASNQPREGFDFFPLTVDVEERMYAAGKIPGSFFRREGRPSTQAILACRLIDRPLRPTFVKGLRNEVQVVITVMSWDPEEYYDVVAINGASAATQLSGLPVSGAVGGVRMALIADEKHPKGQWVAFPNHEQHEQAVFEMVVAGRIVEKKKGRRKVQDVAIMMVEAGAGVNVMKLVADGAPAPTEATVAEGLEAAKPYIKTLCEAQNVLAEKTAKDAQEFPLFPAYSDEVFDAVEKKASKKLAKLLTIAGKAERDDATNEYMEEIEESLLSSFTAEDASKQIRAAYNALMKQIVREKILTEGFRIDGRGVTDIRDLGVEVELIPRAHGSALFERGETQILGVTTLDMLKMEQQLDSLHPETSKHYIHHYNFPPYSTGETGRVGSPKRREIGHGALAERALVPVIPSKEDFPYTIRQVSEALGSNGSTSMGSVCASTLSLSLIHI
;
A
#
# COMPACT_ATOMS: atom_id res chain seq x y z
N MET A 1 -15.78 39.03 4.33
CA MET A 1 -16.22 37.61 4.12
C MET A 1 -15.53 37.12 2.87
N SER A 2 -14.35 36.55 2.97
CA SER A 2 -13.63 35.88 1.86
C SER A 2 -14.45 34.65 1.47
N LYS A 3 -14.90 34.59 0.20
CA LYS A 3 -15.48 33.36 -0.36
C LYS A 3 -14.35 32.35 -0.45
N ASN A 4 -14.36 31.38 0.44
CA ASN A 4 -13.47 30.21 0.38
C ASN A 4 -13.84 29.42 -0.88
N THR A 5 -13.32 29.80 -2.02
CA THR A 5 -13.40 28.99 -3.25
C THR A 5 -12.41 27.85 -3.09
N LYS A 6 -12.91 26.60 -3.01
CA LYS A 6 -12.04 25.42 -3.07
C LYS A 6 -11.17 25.56 -4.32
N HIS A 7 -9.86 25.38 -4.16
CA HIS A 7 -8.92 25.33 -5.28
C HIS A 7 -9.36 24.24 -6.27
N THR A 8 -9.43 24.59 -7.54
CA THR A 8 -9.67 23.65 -8.65
C THR A 8 -8.41 23.64 -9.49
N PRO A 9 -7.63 22.53 -9.46
CA PRO A 9 -6.36 22.48 -10.20
C PRO A 9 -6.54 22.67 -11.70
N ASP A 10 -5.69 23.50 -12.30
CA ASP A 10 -5.56 23.66 -13.76
C ASP A 10 -4.34 22.85 -14.26
N ASN A 11 -4.46 21.55 -14.18
CA ASN A 11 -3.40 20.61 -14.54
C ASN A 11 -3.33 20.44 -16.07
N SER A 12 -2.12 20.19 -16.57
CA SER A 12 -1.90 19.93 -18.02
C SER A 12 -0.85 18.85 -18.26
N VAL A 13 -0.76 18.40 -19.52
CA VAL A 13 0.23 17.44 -19.98
C VAL A 13 0.94 18.02 -21.20
N GLU A 14 2.27 18.01 -21.16
CA GLU A 14 3.12 18.37 -22.30
C GLU A 14 3.80 17.14 -22.86
N PHE A 15 4.10 17.16 -24.17
CA PHE A 15 4.78 16.08 -24.88
C PHE A 15 5.93 16.65 -25.71
N HIS A 16 7.09 16.02 -25.61
CA HIS A 16 8.29 16.42 -26.36
C HIS A 16 9.04 15.19 -26.90
N VAL A 17 9.68 15.36 -28.04
CA VAL A 17 10.59 14.37 -28.66
C VAL A 17 11.90 15.07 -28.97
N ASP A 18 12.98 14.53 -28.45
CA ASP A 18 14.33 14.91 -28.81
C ASP A 18 14.91 13.89 -29.78
N GLU A 19 14.89 14.21 -31.09
CA GLU A 19 15.36 13.33 -32.14
C GLU A 19 16.89 13.13 -32.10
N GLU A 20 17.65 14.12 -31.60
CA GLU A 20 19.11 14.05 -31.54
C GLU A 20 19.57 12.98 -30.54
N PHE A 21 18.92 12.91 -29.37
CA PHE A 21 19.23 11.93 -28.33
C PHE A 21 18.32 10.70 -28.36
N GLY A 22 17.30 10.68 -29.22
CA GLY A 22 16.33 9.60 -29.31
C GLY A 22 15.46 9.48 -28.06
N LEU A 23 15.15 10.60 -27.43
CA LEU A 23 14.34 10.69 -26.22
C LEU A 23 12.90 11.05 -26.57
N THR A 24 12.00 10.43 -25.84
CA THR A 24 10.57 10.80 -25.84
C THR A 24 10.15 11.07 -24.42
N GLU A 25 9.55 12.20 -24.17
CA GLU A 25 9.14 12.61 -22.83
C GLU A 25 7.71 13.16 -22.77
N THR A 26 7.09 13.01 -21.61
CA THR A 26 5.83 13.66 -21.25
C THR A 26 5.96 14.27 -19.88
N THR A 27 5.40 15.45 -19.68
CA THR A 27 5.43 16.16 -18.40
C THR A 27 4.01 16.42 -17.93
N ALA A 28 3.65 15.90 -16.76
CA ALA A 28 2.45 16.28 -16.04
C ALA A 28 2.73 17.54 -15.24
N ILE A 29 2.02 18.62 -15.49
CA ILE A 29 2.08 19.89 -14.78
C ILE A 29 0.91 19.93 -13.80
N LEU A 30 1.22 20.06 -12.52
CA LEU A 30 0.29 19.91 -11.40
C LEU A 30 0.17 21.23 -10.64
N ASP A 31 -1.00 21.84 -10.71
CA ASP A 31 -1.29 23.14 -10.09
C ASP A 31 -1.76 22.99 -8.65
N ASN A 32 -1.01 23.56 -7.71
CA ASN A 32 -1.37 23.65 -6.29
C ASN A 32 -1.85 25.05 -5.84
N GLY A 33 -2.19 25.92 -6.77
CA GLY A 33 -2.63 27.28 -6.46
C GLY A 33 -1.55 28.09 -5.75
N ASP A 34 -1.86 28.63 -4.57
CA ASP A 34 -0.92 29.45 -3.78
C ASP A 34 0.35 28.68 -3.32
N PHE A 35 0.31 27.33 -3.38
CA PHE A 35 1.46 26.47 -3.04
C PHE A 35 2.36 26.14 -4.24
N GLY A 36 2.12 26.79 -5.38
CA GLY A 36 2.96 26.67 -6.57
C GLY A 36 2.57 25.50 -7.49
N THR A 37 3.45 25.20 -8.41
CA THR A 37 3.27 24.14 -9.43
C THR A 37 4.35 23.09 -9.24
N ARG A 38 3.96 21.82 -9.43
CA ARG A 38 4.89 20.69 -9.43
C ARG A 38 4.87 20.03 -10.80
N THR A 39 5.98 19.45 -11.20
CA THR A 39 6.09 18.72 -12.47
C THR A 39 6.53 17.29 -12.23
N VAL A 40 5.86 16.35 -12.91
CA VAL A 40 6.29 14.95 -12.99
C VAL A 40 6.55 14.62 -14.45
N ARG A 41 7.83 14.44 -14.80
CA ARG A 41 8.28 14.14 -16.15
C ARG A 41 8.63 12.66 -16.29
N PHE A 42 8.18 12.07 -17.39
CA PHE A 42 8.46 10.69 -17.77
C PHE A 42 9.25 10.69 -19.08
N GLU A 43 10.40 10.06 -19.08
CA GLU A 43 11.32 10.02 -20.22
C GLU A 43 11.68 8.58 -20.56
N THR A 44 11.74 8.23 -21.84
CA THR A 44 12.18 6.91 -22.31
C THR A 44 13.07 7.02 -23.54
N GLY A 45 13.83 5.94 -23.83
CA GLY A 45 14.69 5.82 -25.00
C GLY A 45 16.20 5.77 -24.73
N GLN A 46 16.67 6.31 -23.60
CA GLN A 46 18.11 6.41 -23.31
C GLN A 46 18.63 5.30 -22.38
N LEU A 47 17.99 5.10 -21.23
CA LEU A 47 18.50 4.21 -20.18
C LEU A 47 17.80 2.84 -20.23
N ALA A 48 18.52 1.80 -19.78
CA ALA A 48 18.01 0.44 -19.61
C ALA A 48 17.30 -0.16 -20.82
N ARG A 49 17.84 0.04 -22.04
CA ARG A 49 17.24 -0.34 -23.33
C ARG A 49 16.95 -1.85 -23.51
N GLN A 50 17.53 -2.71 -22.67
CA GLN A 50 17.30 -4.17 -22.71
C GLN A 50 16.12 -4.61 -21.84
N ALA A 51 15.60 -3.74 -20.96
CA ALA A 51 14.39 -4.04 -20.19
C ALA A 51 13.17 -4.10 -21.14
N ASP A 52 12.13 -4.83 -20.76
CA ASP A 52 10.88 -4.84 -21.52
C ASP A 52 10.25 -3.46 -21.56
N GLY A 53 10.23 -2.75 -20.44
CA GLY A 53 9.91 -1.34 -20.34
C GLY A 53 10.89 -0.60 -19.43
N SER A 54 11.28 0.61 -19.81
CA SER A 54 12.11 1.49 -19.00
C SER A 54 11.68 2.93 -19.13
N VAL A 55 11.60 3.62 -17.99
CA VAL A 55 11.23 5.03 -17.89
C VAL A 55 12.08 5.70 -16.83
N THR A 56 12.66 6.83 -17.16
CA THR A 56 13.23 7.75 -16.17
C THR A 56 12.14 8.72 -15.75
N THR A 57 11.90 8.81 -14.45
CA THR A 57 10.85 9.68 -13.90
C THR A 57 11.48 10.75 -13.03
N TYR A 58 11.10 11.99 -13.26
CA TYR A 58 11.59 13.14 -12.51
C TYR A 58 10.46 13.77 -11.70
N LEU A 59 10.76 14.23 -10.50
CA LEU A 59 9.95 15.21 -9.77
C LEU A 59 10.72 16.52 -9.81
N ASP A 60 10.13 17.49 -10.48
CA ASP A 60 10.82 18.72 -10.88
C ASP A 60 12.13 18.37 -11.60
N ASP A 61 13.24 19.03 -11.32
CA ASP A 61 14.51 18.75 -12.03
C ASP A 61 15.52 17.94 -11.19
N ASP A 62 15.37 17.87 -9.88
CA ASP A 62 16.42 17.39 -8.96
C ASP A 62 16.23 15.93 -8.51
N THR A 63 14.99 15.44 -8.46
CA THR A 63 14.72 14.04 -8.09
C THR A 63 14.52 13.20 -9.35
N MET A 64 15.36 12.17 -9.54
CA MET A 64 15.42 11.30 -10.72
C MET A 64 15.41 9.83 -10.32
N LEU A 65 14.46 9.06 -10.85
CA LEU A 65 14.32 7.63 -10.66
C LEU A 65 14.35 6.89 -12.00
N LEU A 66 15.07 5.81 -12.10
CA LEU A 66 14.97 4.87 -13.21
C LEU A 66 14.04 3.73 -12.83
N ALA A 67 12.94 3.59 -13.53
CA ALA A 67 11.99 2.49 -13.40
C ALA A 67 12.16 1.50 -14.55
N THR A 68 12.30 0.21 -14.25
CA THR A 68 12.38 -0.85 -15.25
C THR A 68 11.38 -1.95 -14.94
N THR A 69 10.81 -2.53 -15.98
CA THR A 69 9.94 -3.70 -15.91
C THR A 69 10.48 -4.77 -16.84
N THR A 70 10.62 -5.99 -16.33
CA THR A 70 11.04 -7.17 -17.10
C THR A 70 10.16 -8.36 -16.77
N ALA A 71 9.92 -9.23 -17.73
CA ALA A 71 9.16 -10.46 -17.55
C ALA A 71 9.96 -11.68 -18.01
N SER A 72 9.75 -12.82 -17.35
CA SER A 72 10.34 -14.09 -17.80
C SER A 72 9.65 -14.57 -19.08
N ASN A 73 10.42 -15.19 -20.00
CA ASN A 73 9.87 -15.74 -21.24
C ASN A 73 8.96 -16.96 -21.02
N GLN A 74 9.07 -17.63 -19.89
CA GLN A 74 8.30 -18.83 -19.54
C GLN A 74 7.54 -18.63 -18.22
N PRO A 75 6.34 -19.23 -18.09
CA PRO A 75 5.65 -19.28 -16.82
C PRO A 75 6.49 -19.99 -15.76
N ARG A 76 6.43 -19.56 -14.51
CA ARG A 76 7.14 -20.19 -13.42
C ARG A 76 6.40 -21.45 -12.96
N GLU A 77 7.03 -22.61 -13.13
CA GLU A 77 6.45 -23.90 -12.73
C GLU A 77 6.21 -23.97 -11.21
N GLY A 78 5.10 -24.61 -10.81
CA GLY A 78 4.76 -24.82 -9.42
C GLY A 78 4.13 -23.61 -8.71
N PHE A 79 3.93 -22.48 -9.41
CA PHE A 79 3.25 -21.32 -8.85
C PHE A 79 1.78 -21.32 -9.24
N ASP A 80 0.90 -21.11 -8.24
CA ASP A 80 -0.54 -20.94 -8.39
C ASP A 80 -1.01 -19.48 -8.27
N PHE A 81 -0.05 -18.55 -8.14
CA PHE A 81 -0.28 -17.11 -8.03
C PHE A 81 0.62 -16.32 -9.01
N PHE A 82 0.32 -15.05 -9.19
CA PHE A 82 1.10 -14.14 -10.03
C PHE A 82 2.41 -13.72 -9.32
N PRO A 83 3.59 -14.12 -9.83
CA PRO A 83 4.88 -13.84 -9.21
C PRO A 83 5.40 -12.45 -9.62
N LEU A 84 4.85 -11.38 -9.04
CA LEU A 84 5.35 -10.02 -9.17
C LEU A 84 6.33 -9.72 -8.04
N THR A 85 7.51 -9.26 -8.42
CA THR A 85 8.52 -8.71 -7.50
C THR A 85 8.71 -7.22 -7.79
N VAL A 86 8.65 -6.41 -6.74
CA VAL A 86 8.93 -4.97 -6.82
C VAL A 86 10.09 -4.66 -5.89
N ASP A 87 11.16 -4.10 -6.42
CA ASP A 87 12.35 -3.70 -5.66
C ASP A 87 12.64 -2.21 -5.85
N VAL A 88 13.05 -1.57 -4.76
CA VAL A 88 13.51 -0.18 -4.75
C VAL A 88 14.94 -0.17 -4.25
N GLU A 89 15.82 0.33 -5.09
CA GLU A 89 17.26 0.42 -4.86
C GLU A 89 17.65 1.87 -4.59
N GLU A 90 17.83 2.19 -3.32
CA GLU A 90 18.38 3.48 -2.91
C GLU A 90 19.87 3.48 -3.13
N ARG A 91 20.35 4.35 -4.02
CA ARG A 91 21.78 4.54 -4.27
C ARG A 91 22.25 5.75 -3.47
N MET A 92 23.23 5.56 -2.58
CA MET A 92 23.73 6.64 -1.71
C MET A 92 24.33 7.79 -2.51
N TYR A 93 24.84 7.53 -3.73
CA TYR A 93 25.29 8.59 -4.62
C TYR A 93 24.16 9.53 -5.05
N ALA A 94 22.89 9.11 -5.02
CA ALA A 94 21.74 9.96 -5.31
C ALA A 94 21.65 11.19 -4.40
N ALA A 95 22.17 11.09 -3.17
CA ALA A 95 22.29 12.18 -2.21
C ALA A 95 23.77 12.63 -2.03
N GLY A 96 24.68 12.28 -2.95
CA GLY A 96 26.10 12.62 -2.86
C GLY A 96 26.82 11.92 -1.69
N LYS A 97 26.29 10.80 -1.18
CA LYS A 97 26.80 10.10 0.00
C LYS A 97 27.56 8.81 -0.38
N ILE A 98 28.48 8.41 0.49
CA ILE A 98 29.10 7.08 0.47
C ILE A 98 28.43 6.25 1.57
N PRO A 99 28.04 4.97 1.31
CA PRO A 99 27.41 4.12 2.33
C PRO A 99 28.21 4.03 3.63
N GLY A 100 27.53 4.16 4.78
CA GLY A 100 28.14 4.14 6.11
C GLY A 100 28.62 2.75 6.54
N SER A 101 28.19 1.68 5.89
CA SER A 101 28.57 0.30 6.20
C SER A 101 30.08 0.05 6.06
N PHE A 102 30.60 -0.98 6.73
CA PHE A 102 32.02 -1.34 6.69
C PHE A 102 32.56 -1.51 5.24
N PHE A 103 31.76 -2.14 4.37
CA PHE A 103 32.15 -2.38 2.96
C PHE A 103 31.92 -1.17 2.05
N ARG A 104 31.42 -0.06 2.56
CA ARG A 104 31.10 1.14 1.75
C ARG A 104 30.26 0.82 0.53
N ARG A 105 29.31 -0.09 0.69
CA ARG A 105 28.40 -0.54 -0.35
C ARG A 105 26.99 -0.68 0.23
N GLU A 106 25.99 -0.38 -0.58
CA GLU A 106 24.58 -0.62 -0.25
C GLU A 106 24.38 -2.13 0.00
N GLY A 107 23.67 -2.42 1.07
CA GLY A 107 23.38 -3.78 1.52
C GLY A 107 21.89 -4.11 1.46
N ARG A 108 21.27 -4.34 2.63
CA ARG A 108 19.84 -4.58 2.70
C ARG A 108 19.08 -3.29 2.42
N PRO A 109 17.92 -3.36 1.71
CA PRO A 109 17.06 -2.21 1.53
C PRO A 109 16.69 -1.55 2.86
N SER A 110 16.62 -0.23 2.87
CA SER A 110 16.13 0.53 4.02
C SER A 110 14.64 0.21 4.30
N THR A 111 14.15 0.56 5.48
CA THR A 111 12.73 0.47 5.78
C THR A 111 11.90 1.28 4.78
N GLN A 112 12.36 2.47 4.40
CA GLN A 112 11.67 3.34 3.46
C GLN A 112 11.59 2.71 2.06
N ALA A 113 12.69 2.13 1.56
CA ALA A 113 12.68 1.39 0.30
C ALA A 113 11.67 0.23 0.31
N ILE A 114 11.59 -0.51 1.42
CA ILE A 114 10.61 -1.60 1.59
C ILE A 114 9.18 -1.07 1.62
N LEU A 115 8.93 0.07 2.27
CA LEU A 115 7.62 0.72 2.28
C LEU A 115 7.24 1.21 0.88
N ALA A 116 8.17 1.82 0.15
CA ALA A 116 7.96 2.22 -1.24
C ALA A 116 7.64 1.01 -2.15
N CYS A 117 8.35 -0.13 -2.01
CA CYS A 117 7.99 -1.36 -2.71
C CYS A 117 6.52 -1.76 -2.48
N ARG A 118 6.03 -1.62 -1.23
CA ARG A 118 4.65 -1.97 -0.88
C ARG A 118 3.63 -0.97 -1.44
N LEU A 119 3.97 0.32 -1.46
CA LEU A 119 3.15 1.35 -2.08
C LEU A 119 2.99 1.14 -3.59
N ILE A 120 4.04 0.67 -4.27
CA ILE A 120 4.03 0.35 -5.70
C ILE A 120 3.24 -0.94 -5.97
N ASP A 121 3.54 -2.02 -5.25
CA ASP A 121 2.93 -3.34 -5.49
C ASP A 121 1.40 -3.33 -5.34
N ARG A 122 0.88 -2.62 -4.34
CA ARG A 122 -0.55 -2.61 -4.00
C ARG A 122 -1.46 -2.13 -5.15
N PRO A 123 -1.21 -0.98 -5.80
CA PRO A 123 -2.01 -0.52 -6.92
C PRO A 123 -1.59 -1.13 -8.26
N LEU A 124 -0.34 -1.57 -8.43
CA LEU A 124 0.17 -2.10 -9.70
C LEU A 124 -0.25 -3.55 -9.93
N ARG A 125 -0.15 -4.42 -8.93
CA ARG A 125 -0.50 -5.85 -9.04
C ARG A 125 -1.90 -6.12 -9.60
N PRO A 126 -2.98 -5.41 -9.19
CA PRO A 126 -4.32 -5.64 -9.72
C PRO A 126 -4.50 -5.21 -11.18
N THR A 127 -3.56 -4.50 -11.79
CA THR A 127 -3.64 -4.09 -13.19
C THR A 127 -3.29 -5.21 -14.16
N PHE A 128 -2.51 -6.19 -13.73
CA PHE A 128 -2.15 -7.34 -14.57
C PHE A 128 -3.33 -8.28 -14.78
N VAL A 129 -3.35 -8.92 -15.95
CA VAL A 129 -4.37 -9.90 -16.30
C VAL A 129 -4.34 -11.09 -15.33
N LYS A 130 -5.53 -11.56 -14.94
CA LYS A 130 -5.64 -12.73 -14.06
C LYS A 130 -5.14 -14.00 -14.77
N GLY A 131 -4.41 -14.83 -14.05
CA GLY A 131 -3.86 -16.08 -14.57
C GLY A 131 -2.46 -15.96 -15.17
N LEU A 132 -1.86 -14.78 -15.22
CA LEU A 132 -0.45 -14.61 -15.59
C LEU A 132 0.44 -15.31 -14.55
N ARG A 133 1.34 -16.19 -15.02
CA ARG A 133 2.31 -16.92 -14.17
C ARG A 133 3.76 -16.69 -14.56
N ASN A 134 4.00 -15.88 -15.59
CA ASN A 134 5.33 -15.38 -15.88
C ASN A 134 5.82 -14.51 -14.72
N GLU A 135 7.05 -14.68 -14.29
CA GLU A 135 7.65 -13.82 -13.29
C GLU A 135 7.84 -12.42 -13.88
N VAL A 136 7.34 -11.42 -13.16
CA VAL A 136 7.51 -10.00 -13.52
C VAL A 136 8.30 -9.33 -12.41
N GLN A 137 9.34 -8.62 -12.80
CA GLN A 137 10.14 -7.82 -11.88
C GLN A 137 10.09 -6.35 -12.28
N VAL A 138 9.76 -5.52 -11.30
CA VAL A 138 9.81 -4.06 -11.39
C VAL A 138 10.92 -3.58 -10.48
N VAL A 139 11.91 -2.88 -11.03
CA VAL A 139 13.02 -2.32 -10.25
C VAL A 139 13.03 -0.82 -10.40
N ILE A 140 13.01 -0.12 -9.28
CA ILE A 140 13.18 1.33 -9.20
C ILE A 140 14.57 1.62 -8.64
N THR A 141 15.38 2.35 -9.38
CA THR A 141 16.67 2.83 -8.92
C THR A 141 16.59 4.33 -8.66
N VAL A 142 16.80 4.76 -7.43
CA VAL A 142 16.89 6.18 -7.07
C VAL A 142 18.26 6.68 -7.49
N MET A 143 18.32 7.54 -8.52
CA MET A 143 19.56 7.97 -9.16
C MET A 143 19.97 9.38 -8.78
N SER A 144 19.01 10.27 -8.52
CA SER A 144 19.18 11.59 -7.93
C SER A 144 18.02 11.85 -6.99
N TRP A 145 18.29 12.48 -5.86
CA TRP A 145 17.25 12.75 -4.87
C TRP A 145 17.50 14.05 -4.14
N ASP A 146 16.51 14.92 -4.21
CA ASP A 146 16.45 16.12 -3.38
C ASP A 146 16.03 15.70 -1.96
N PRO A 147 16.85 15.95 -0.92
CA PRO A 147 16.52 15.60 0.46
C PRO A 147 15.25 16.26 1.02
N GLU A 148 14.77 17.34 0.38
CA GLU A 148 13.52 18.00 0.75
C GLU A 148 12.28 17.29 0.18
N GLU A 149 12.44 16.27 -0.68
CA GLU A 149 11.35 15.63 -1.43
C GLU A 149 11.08 14.17 -1.03
N TYR A 150 9.89 13.68 -1.40
CA TYR A 150 9.51 12.27 -1.27
C TYR A 150 9.59 11.58 -2.63
N TYR A 151 10.36 10.51 -2.74
CA TYR A 151 10.49 9.75 -4.00
C TYR A 151 9.45 8.63 -4.16
N ASP A 152 8.76 8.19 -3.10
CA ASP A 152 7.92 7.00 -3.08
C ASP A 152 6.72 7.06 -4.04
N VAL A 153 6.04 8.21 -4.12
CA VAL A 153 4.93 8.42 -5.08
C VAL A 153 5.43 8.62 -6.50
N VAL A 154 6.61 9.20 -6.67
CA VAL A 154 7.30 9.28 -7.98
C VAL A 154 7.59 7.88 -8.48
N ALA A 155 8.04 6.99 -7.58
CA ALA A 155 8.30 5.59 -7.87
C ALA A 155 7.04 4.81 -8.30
N ILE A 156 5.85 5.09 -7.72
CA ILE A 156 4.58 4.50 -8.19
C ILE A 156 4.33 4.85 -9.65
N ASN A 157 4.48 6.12 -10.00
CA ASN A 157 4.24 6.63 -11.36
C ASN A 157 5.25 6.06 -12.36
N GLY A 158 6.54 6.04 -11.99
CA GLY A 158 7.59 5.45 -12.82
C GLY A 158 7.40 3.95 -13.07
N ALA A 159 7.08 3.18 -12.02
CA ALA A 159 6.78 1.76 -12.14
C ALA A 159 5.60 1.48 -13.07
N SER A 160 4.54 2.29 -12.96
CA SER A 160 3.37 2.17 -13.83
C SER A 160 3.71 2.50 -15.28
N ALA A 161 4.42 3.61 -15.53
CA ALA A 161 4.84 4.00 -16.87
C ALA A 161 5.73 2.92 -17.51
N ALA A 162 6.78 2.44 -16.83
CA ALA A 162 7.65 1.38 -17.32
C ALA A 162 6.88 0.09 -17.63
N THR A 163 5.90 -0.26 -16.79
CA THR A 163 5.06 -1.44 -17.01
C THR A 163 4.17 -1.28 -18.25
N GLN A 164 3.62 -0.09 -18.51
CA GLN A 164 2.85 0.15 -19.72
C GLN A 164 3.69 0.04 -20.99
N LEU A 165 4.95 0.49 -20.96
CA LEU A 165 5.84 0.42 -22.12
C LEU A 165 6.33 -0.99 -22.44
N SER A 166 6.20 -1.94 -21.50
CA SER A 166 6.78 -3.29 -21.60
C SER A 166 6.05 -4.24 -22.57
N GLY A 167 4.84 -3.91 -23.01
CA GLY A 167 3.99 -4.81 -23.79
C GLY A 167 3.30 -5.91 -22.96
N LEU A 168 3.44 -5.88 -21.63
CA LEU A 168 2.76 -6.81 -20.74
C LEU A 168 1.24 -6.55 -20.68
N PRO A 169 0.42 -7.60 -20.43
CA PRO A 169 -1.04 -7.49 -20.42
C PRO A 169 -1.53 -6.79 -19.14
N VAL A 170 -1.56 -5.46 -19.17
CA VAL A 170 -2.03 -4.61 -18.08
C VAL A 170 -3.24 -3.79 -18.46
N SER A 171 -4.06 -3.42 -17.49
CA SER A 171 -5.32 -2.72 -17.71
C SER A 171 -5.20 -1.20 -17.81
N GLY A 172 -3.99 -0.65 -17.96
CA GLY A 172 -3.70 0.78 -18.14
C GLY A 172 -2.91 1.41 -17.00
N ALA A 173 -2.71 2.73 -17.10
CA ALA A 173 -1.91 3.53 -16.19
C ALA A 173 -2.44 3.55 -14.76
N VAL A 174 -1.51 3.58 -13.81
CA VAL A 174 -1.76 3.93 -12.41
C VAL A 174 -1.07 5.26 -12.11
N GLY A 175 -1.84 6.24 -11.64
CA GLY A 175 -1.30 7.48 -11.10
C GLY A 175 -1.25 7.41 -9.58
N GLY A 176 -0.14 7.85 -8.99
CA GLY A 176 0.03 7.96 -7.54
C GLY A 176 0.35 9.39 -7.13
N VAL A 177 -0.28 9.89 -6.07
CA VAL A 177 -0.06 11.24 -5.54
C VAL A 177 -0.02 11.21 -4.01
N ARG A 178 0.89 11.99 -3.42
CA ARG A 178 0.86 12.34 -2.00
C ARG A 178 0.11 13.66 -1.88
N MET A 179 -0.86 13.70 -0.97
CA MET A 179 -1.66 14.88 -0.66
C MET A 179 -1.42 15.29 0.78
N ALA A 180 -1.18 16.55 1.05
CA ALA A 180 -1.11 17.12 2.38
C ALA A 180 -2.20 18.18 2.57
N LEU A 181 -2.86 18.16 3.73
CA LEU A 181 -3.81 19.21 4.10
C LEU A 181 -3.09 20.25 4.97
N ILE A 182 -2.82 21.41 4.38
CA ILE A 182 -2.07 22.49 5.03
C ILE A 182 -3.04 23.62 5.37
N ALA A 183 -3.07 24.01 6.65
CA ALA A 183 -3.86 25.14 7.13
C ALA A 183 -2.91 26.29 7.53
N ASP A 184 -3.16 27.48 6.97
CA ASP A 184 -2.43 28.70 7.23
C ASP A 184 -3.37 29.91 7.37
N GLU A 185 -2.82 31.11 7.52
CA GLU A 185 -3.62 32.33 7.63
C GLU A 185 -4.50 32.61 6.40
N LYS A 186 -4.04 32.22 5.20
CA LYS A 186 -4.79 32.37 3.95
C LYS A 186 -5.81 31.24 3.78
N HIS A 187 -5.47 30.05 4.25
CA HIS A 187 -6.28 28.84 4.14
C HIS A 187 -6.66 28.26 5.52
N PRO A 188 -7.47 28.98 6.34
CA PRO A 188 -7.75 28.57 7.71
C PRO A 188 -8.57 27.26 7.82
N LYS A 189 -9.16 26.80 6.72
CA LYS A 189 -9.84 25.49 6.63
C LYS A 189 -8.97 24.40 6.02
N GLY A 190 -7.74 24.74 5.66
CA GLY A 190 -6.80 23.89 4.93
C GLY A 190 -7.02 23.90 3.41
N GLN A 191 -5.90 23.78 2.69
CA GLN A 191 -5.85 23.48 1.27
C GLN A 191 -5.11 22.15 1.05
N TRP A 192 -5.61 21.33 0.15
CA TRP A 192 -4.92 20.11 -0.29
C TRP A 192 -3.82 20.46 -1.27
N VAL A 193 -2.60 20.00 -0.97
CA VAL A 193 -1.37 20.22 -1.74
C VAL A 193 -0.87 18.86 -2.25
N ALA A 194 -0.68 18.75 -3.55
CA ALA A 194 -0.12 17.55 -4.19
C ALA A 194 1.40 17.61 -4.24
N PHE A 195 2.07 16.49 -4.01
CA PHE A 195 3.54 16.37 -3.92
C PHE A 195 4.15 17.40 -2.95
N PRO A 196 3.70 17.43 -1.69
CA PRO A 196 4.29 18.32 -0.69
C PRO A 196 5.74 17.94 -0.45
N ASN A 197 6.60 18.93 -0.23
CA ASN A 197 7.96 18.72 0.28
C ASN A 197 7.94 18.48 1.80
N HIS A 198 9.11 18.19 2.41
CA HIS A 198 9.20 17.93 3.85
C HIS A 198 8.73 19.10 4.70
N GLU A 199 9.07 20.34 4.36
CA GLU A 199 8.63 21.55 5.08
C GLU A 199 7.09 21.68 5.06
N GLN A 200 6.48 21.50 3.90
CA GLN A 200 5.03 21.52 3.74
C GLN A 200 4.36 20.36 4.50
N HIS A 201 5.00 19.20 4.54
CA HIS A 201 4.50 18.05 5.27
C HIS A 201 4.50 18.28 6.79
N GLU A 202 5.51 18.96 7.35
CA GLU A 202 5.56 19.33 8.77
C GLU A 202 4.42 20.28 9.17
N GLN A 203 3.90 21.07 8.23
CA GLN A 203 2.77 21.98 8.40
C GLN A 203 1.42 21.31 8.18
N ALA A 204 1.40 20.07 7.73
CA ALA A 204 0.18 19.35 7.41
C ALA A 204 -0.51 18.80 8.66
N VAL A 205 -1.82 19.03 8.78
CA VAL A 205 -2.66 18.38 9.80
C VAL A 205 -2.98 16.93 9.44
N PHE A 206 -2.99 16.61 8.16
CA PHE A 206 -3.31 15.29 7.64
C PHE A 206 -2.63 15.06 6.29
N GLU A 207 -2.19 13.83 6.04
CA GLU A 207 -1.60 13.41 4.78
C GLU A 207 -2.23 12.12 4.25
N MET A 208 -2.14 11.92 2.95
CA MET A 208 -2.49 10.66 2.32
C MET A 208 -1.71 10.41 1.04
N VAL A 209 -1.33 9.18 0.80
CA VAL A 209 -0.90 8.68 -0.50
C VAL A 209 -2.11 8.00 -1.15
N VAL A 210 -2.47 8.46 -2.33
CA VAL A 210 -3.61 7.93 -3.08
C VAL A 210 -3.12 7.46 -4.44
N ALA A 211 -3.46 6.23 -4.82
CA ALA A 211 -3.22 5.75 -6.17
C ALA A 211 -4.52 5.27 -6.81
N GLY A 212 -4.65 5.52 -8.10
CA GLY A 212 -5.84 5.19 -8.85
C GLY A 212 -5.59 5.12 -10.35
N ARG A 213 -6.63 4.83 -11.10
CA ARG A 213 -6.61 4.77 -12.56
C ARG A 213 -7.84 5.41 -13.17
N ILE A 214 -7.74 5.84 -14.42
CA ILE A 214 -8.86 6.33 -15.18
C ILE A 214 -9.81 5.18 -15.51
N VAL A 215 -11.10 5.41 -15.29
CA VAL A 215 -12.19 4.48 -15.63
C VAL A 215 -13.32 5.21 -16.32
N GLU A 216 -14.04 4.51 -17.20
CA GLU A 216 -15.27 5.03 -17.80
C GLU A 216 -16.47 4.69 -16.91
N LYS A 217 -17.21 5.71 -16.49
CA LYS A 217 -18.49 5.56 -15.78
C LYS A 217 -19.65 6.00 -16.65
N LYS A 218 -20.77 5.29 -16.59
CA LYS A 218 -22.02 5.72 -17.21
C LYS A 218 -22.72 6.73 -16.29
N LYS A 219 -22.91 7.97 -16.75
CA LYS A 219 -23.75 8.98 -16.10
C LYS A 219 -24.97 9.23 -17.00
N GLY A 220 -26.03 8.47 -16.75
CA GLY A 220 -27.18 8.42 -17.67
C GLY A 220 -26.79 7.78 -19.01
N ARG A 221 -27.01 8.53 -20.13
CA ARG A 221 -26.64 8.09 -21.50
C ARG A 221 -25.21 8.47 -21.91
N ARG A 222 -24.48 9.21 -21.08
CA ARG A 222 -23.10 9.66 -21.39
C ARG A 222 -22.07 8.81 -20.67
N LYS A 223 -20.97 8.50 -21.36
CA LYS A 223 -19.75 7.98 -20.73
C LYS A 223 -18.96 9.18 -20.22
N VAL A 224 -18.53 9.13 -18.97
CA VAL A 224 -17.70 10.15 -18.33
C VAL A 224 -16.48 9.46 -17.77
N GLN A 225 -15.31 10.04 -17.97
CA GLN A 225 -14.10 9.59 -17.31
C GLN A 225 -14.14 9.99 -15.82
N ASP A 226 -13.79 9.06 -14.96
CA ASP A 226 -13.59 9.26 -13.53
C ASP A 226 -12.33 8.52 -13.09
N VAL A 227 -11.87 8.75 -11.88
CA VAL A 227 -10.75 8.02 -11.28
C VAL A 227 -11.29 7.00 -10.29
N ALA A 228 -10.96 5.73 -10.52
CA ALA A 228 -11.15 4.68 -9.53
C ALA A 228 -9.93 4.63 -8.60
N ILE A 229 -10.16 4.91 -7.32
CA ILE A 229 -9.13 4.81 -6.29
C ILE A 229 -8.85 3.34 -6.02
N MET A 230 -7.58 2.95 -6.08
CA MET A 230 -7.12 1.58 -5.93
C MET A 230 -6.35 1.35 -4.63
N MET A 231 -5.70 2.38 -4.10
CA MET A 231 -4.90 2.31 -2.89
C MET A 231 -4.95 3.65 -2.14
N VAL A 232 -5.07 3.56 -0.83
CA VAL A 232 -4.96 4.68 0.10
C VAL A 232 -4.03 4.28 1.23
N GLU A 233 -3.14 5.18 1.60
CA GLU A 233 -2.38 5.11 2.84
C GLU A 233 -2.38 6.51 3.44
N ALA A 234 -2.86 6.64 4.67
CA ALA A 234 -3.11 7.95 5.29
C ALA A 234 -2.57 7.99 6.71
N GLY A 235 -2.27 9.19 7.17
CA GLY A 235 -1.81 9.47 8.52
C GLY A 235 -2.05 10.90 8.92
N ALA A 236 -1.96 11.15 10.22
CA ALA A 236 -1.88 12.52 10.73
C ALA A 236 -0.46 13.05 10.54
N GLY A 237 -0.31 14.37 10.35
CA GLY A 237 1.00 15.02 10.35
C GLY A 237 1.70 14.87 11.72
N VAL A 238 3.03 14.88 11.73
CA VAL A 238 3.84 14.72 12.97
C VAL A 238 3.48 15.76 14.03
N ASN A 239 3.19 16.98 13.57
CA ASN A 239 2.89 18.12 14.43
C ASN A 239 1.37 18.35 14.64
N VAL A 240 0.51 17.39 14.27
CA VAL A 240 -0.95 17.54 14.28
C VAL A 240 -1.50 18.02 15.62
N MET A 241 -0.99 17.49 16.73
CA MET A 241 -1.48 17.86 18.08
C MET A 241 -1.25 19.34 18.36
N LYS A 242 -0.07 19.86 18.01
CA LYS A 242 0.30 21.27 18.15
C LYS A 242 -0.51 22.13 17.19
N LEU A 243 -0.57 21.76 15.91
CA LEU A 243 -1.30 22.52 14.89
C LEU A 243 -2.79 22.68 15.23
N VAL A 244 -3.42 21.60 15.72
CA VAL A 244 -4.83 21.64 16.14
C VAL A 244 -5.00 22.48 17.42
N ALA A 245 -4.07 22.41 18.38
CA ALA A 245 -4.10 23.26 19.57
C ALA A 245 -3.93 24.76 19.21
N ASP A 246 -3.16 25.06 18.16
CA ASP A 246 -2.96 26.41 17.63
C ASP A 246 -4.12 26.89 16.72
N GLY A 247 -5.17 26.07 16.53
CA GLY A 247 -6.41 26.44 15.85
C GLY A 247 -6.59 25.88 14.43
N ALA A 248 -5.69 25.02 13.95
CA ALA A 248 -5.90 24.31 12.69
C ALA A 248 -7.08 23.32 12.80
N PRO A 249 -7.78 23.01 11.68
CA PRO A 249 -8.91 22.07 11.70
C PRO A 249 -8.44 20.65 12.02
N ALA A 250 -9.06 20.01 13.00
CA ALA A 250 -8.81 18.60 13.29
C ALA A 250 -9.31 17.73 12.13
N PRO A 251 -8.52 16.73 11.67
CA PRO A 251 -8.96 15.82 10.60
C PRO A 251 -10.14 14.94 11.05
N THR A 252 -11.11 14.78 10.16
CA THR A 252 -12.32 13.97 10.35
C THR A 252 -12.50 13.01 9.18
N GLU A 253 -13.47 12.09 9.26
CA GLU A 253 -13.85 11.22 8.14
C GLU A 253 -14.26 12.02 6.90
N ALA A 254 -14.90 13.19 7.10
CA ALA A 254 -15.23 14.10 6.00
C ALA A 254 -13.97 14.67 5.35
N THR A 255 -12.94 14.99 6.13
CA THR A 255 -11.62 15.42 5.65
C THR A 255 -10.97 14.35 4.77
N VAL A 256 -11.03 13.09 5.21
CA VAL A 256 -10.51 11.95 4.40
C VAL A 256 -11.25 11.86 3.08
N ALA A 257 -12.58 11.91 3.09
CA ALA A 257 -13.39 11.84 1.87
C ALA A 257 -13.09 13.01 0.91
N GLU A 258 -12.92 14.23 1.43
CA GLU A 258 -12.53 15.40 0.63
C GLU A 258 -11.15 15.24 0.01
N GLY A 259 -10.16 14.71 0.75
CA GLY A 259 -8.81 14.45 0.25
C GLY A 259 -8.79 13.43 -0.88
N LEU A 260 -9.61 12.37 -0.80
CA LEU A 260 -9.76 11.39 -1.87
C LEU A 260 -10.31 12.03 -3.15
N GLU A 261 -11.31 12.92 -3.04
CA GLU A 261 -11.82 13.64 -4.21
C GLU A 261 -10.81 14.67 -4.74
N ALA A 262 -10.06 15.35 -3.87
CA ALA A 262 -9.03 16.32 -4.25
C ALA A 262 -7.85 15.65 -4.99
N ALA A 263 -7.54 14.38 -4.69
CA ALA A 263 -6.48 13.63 -5.37
C ALA A 263 -6.80 13.25 -6.82
N LYS A 264 -8.09 13.09 -7.18
CA LYS A 264 -8.52 12.59 -8.49
C LYS A 264 -8.02 13.41 -9.69
N PRO A 265 -8.07 14.75 -9.71
CA PRO A 265 -7.55 15.53 -10.82
C PRO A 265 -6.05 15.27 -11.09
N TYR A 266 -5.24 15.20 -10.03
CA TYR A 266 -3.81 14.93 -10.13
C TYR A 266 -3.53 13.52 -10.65
N ILE A 267 -4.21 12.50 -10.11
CA ILE A 267 -4.12 11.11 -10.58
C ILE A 267 -4.50 11.01 -12.05
N LYS A 268 -5.54 11.70 -12.46
CA LYS A 268 -5.98 11.72 -13.86
C LYS A 268 -4.88 12.27 -14.77
N THR A 269 -4.30 13.41 -14.44
CA THR A 269 -3.22 14.06 -15.24
C THR A 269 -1.98 13.16 -15.31
N LEU A 270 -1.60 12.53 -14.21
CA LEU A 270 -0.49 11.58 -14.17
C LEU A 270 -0.74 10.33 -15.04
N CYS A 271 -1.96 9.81 -15.05
CA CYS A 271 -2.34 8.72 -15.96
C CYS A 271 -2.35 9.18 -17.44
N GLU A 272 -2.83 10.39 -17.70
CA GLU A 272 -2.86 10.95 -19.06
C GLU A 272 -1.44 11.13 -19.62
N ALA A 273 -0.50 11.66 -18.84
CA ALA A 273 0.90 11.78 -19.23
C ALA A 273 1.52 10.41 -19.57
N GLN A 274 1.31 9.41 -18.73
CA GLN A 274 1.77 8.03 -18.98
C GLN A 274 1.13 7.43 -20.24
N ASN A 275 -0.16 7.66 -20.46
CA ASN A 275 -0.85 7.17 -21.66
C ASN A 275 -0.32 7.81 -22.94
N VAL A 276 -0.06 9.12 -22.94
CA VAL A 276 0.53 9.84 -24.09
C VAL A 276 1.92 9.27 -24.41
N LEU A 277 2.74 9.01 -23.40
CA LEU A 277 4.04 8.38 -23.60
C LEU A 277 3.90 6.97 -24.19
N ALA A 278 3.00 6.15 -23.63
CA ALA A 278 2.78 4.77 -24.05
C ALA A 278 2.23 4.68 -25.48
N GLU A 279 1.34 5.56 -25.89
CA GLU A 279 0.82 5.62 -27.27
C GLU A 279 1.92 5.80 -28.33
N LYS A 280 3.05 6.40 -27.96
CA LYS A 280 4.15 6.70 -28.86
C LYS A 280 5.31 5.70 -28.78
N THR A 281 5.52 5.07 -27.62
CA THR A 281 6.76 4.36 -27.33
C THR A 281 6.56 2.96 -26.75
N ALA A 282 5.33 2.54 -26.41
CA ALA A 282 5.10 1.19 -25.90
C ALA A 282 5.46 0.14 -26.93
N LYS A 283 6.04 -0.96 -26.47
CA LYS A 283 6.25 -2.16 -27.29
C LYS A 283 4.91 -2.79 -27.64
N ASP A 284 4.90 -3.54 -28.73
CA ASP A 284 3.73 -4.33 -29.14
C ASP A 284 3.30 -5.26 -28.00
N ALA A 285 1.98 -5.42 -27.89
CA ALA A 285 1.41 -6.31 -26.88
C ALA A 285 1.92 -7.75 -27.09
N GLN A 286 2.47 -8.33 -26.04
CA GLN A 286 2.98 -9.70 -26.04
C GLN A 286 1.87 -10.67 -25.62
N GLU A 287 1.83 -11.84 -26.26
CA GLU A 287 0.95 -12.92 -25.85
C GLU A 287 1.60 -13.76 -24.76
N PHE A 288 0.92 -13.90 -23.64
CA PHE A 288 1.33 -14.73 -22.52
C PHE A 288 0.34 -15.86 -22.27
N PRO A 289 0.80 -17.08 -21.95
CA PRO A 289 -0.10 -18.13 -21.51
C PRO A 289 -0.78 -17.75 -20.21
N LEU A 290 -2.10 -17.85 -20.19
CA LEU A 290 -2.91 -17.54 -19.02
C LEU A 290 -3.42 -18.83 -18.38
N PHE A 291 -3.35 -18.89 -17.07
CA PHE A 291 -3.77 -20.04 -16.27
C PHE A 291 -4.87 -19.58 -15.31
N PRO A 292 -6.14 -19.49 -15.76
CA PRO A 292 -7.25 -19.18 -14.90
C PRO A 292 -7.36 -20.21 -13.79
N ALA A 293 -7.71 -19.78 -12.58
CA ALA A 293 -7.79 -20.67 -11.43
C ALA A 293 -8.92 -21.72 -11.58
N TYR A 294 -9.92 -21.44 -12.42
CA TYR A 294 -11.04 -22.31 -12.78
C TYR A 294 -11.67 -21.83 -14.10
N SER A 295 -12.37 -22.72 -14.78
CA SER A 295 -13.19 -22.37 -15.94
C SER A 295 -14.60 -21.96 -15.51
N ASP A 296 -15.32 -21.22 -16.39
CA ASP A 296 -16.71 -20.82 -16.14
C ASP A 296 -17.61 -22.04 -15.93
N GLU A 297 -17.39 -23.13 -16.69
CA GLU A 297 -18.15 -24.37 -16.54
C GLU A 297 -18.00 -25.01 -15.14
N VAL A 298 -16.77 -25.00 -14.61
CA VAL A 298 -16.50 -25.49 -13.24
C VAL A 298 -17.16 -24.58 -12.22
N PHE A 299 -17.06 -23.26 -12.40
CA PHE A 299 -17.71 -22.32 -11.49
C PHE A 299 -19.22 -22.48 -11.45
N ASP A 300 -19.88 -22.55 -12.60
CA ASP A 300 -21.35 -22.73 -12.71
C ASP A 300 -21.80 -24.01 -12.04
N ALA A 301 -21.04 -25.12 -12.22
CA ALA A 301 -21.36 -26.38 -11.58
C ALA A 301 -21.26 -26.32 -10.05
N VAL A 302 -20.21 -25.68 -9.54
CA VAL A 302 -19.99 -25.44 -8.10
C VAL A 302 -21.07 -24.52 -7.54
N GLU A 303 -21.35 -23.39 -8.21
CA GLU A 303 -22.37 -22.44 -7.79
C GLU A 303 -23.74 -23.12 -7.68
N LYS A 304 -24.17 -23.84 -8.71
CA LYS A 304 -25.45 -24.55 -8.73
C LYS A 304 -25.60 -25.56 -7.58
N LYS A 305 -24.51 -26.22 -7.22
CA LYS A 305 -24.52 -27.26 -6.19
C LYS A 305 -24.32 -26.76 -4.78
N ALA A 306 -23.42 -25.76 -4.61
CA ALA A 306 -22.94 -25.36 -3.30
C ALA A 306 -23.65 -24.14 -2.70
N SER A 307 -24.19 -23.20 -3.51
CA SER A 307 -24.64 -21.87 -3.04
C SER A 307 -25.53 -21.92 -1.81
N LYS A 308 -26.55 -22.73 -1.82
CA LYS A 308 -27.59 -22.74 -0.74
C LYS A 308 -27.05 -23.22 0.61
N LYS A 309 -26.27 -24.32 0.64
CA LYS A 309 -25.71 -24.87 1.88
C LYS A 309 -24.56 -23.99 2.35
N LEU A 310 -23.69 -23.54 1.44
CA LEU A 310 -22.58 -22.65 1.75
C LEU A 310 -23.06 -21.33 2.38
N ALA A 311 -24.10 -20.70 1.83
CA ALA A 311 -24.68 -19.48 2.38
C ALA A 311 -25.17 -19.63 3.83
N LYS A 312 -25.60 -20.86 4.23
CA LYS A 312 -25.97 -21.18 5.61
C LYS A 312 -24.74 -21.39 6.50
N LEU A 313 -23.74 -22.16 6.01
CA LEU A 313 -22.51 -22.41 6.77
C LEU A 313 -21.76 -21.12 7.09
N LEU A 314 -21.79 -20.15 6.17
CA LEU A 314 -21.18 -18.84 6.36
C LEU A 314 -21.87 -17.95 7.41
N THR A 315 -22.96 -18.40 8.04
CA THR A 315 -23.58 -17.70 9.18
C THR A 315 -23.13 -18.22 10.55
N ILE A 316 -22.31 -19.25 10.59
CA ILE A 316 -21.72 -19.76 11.83
C ILE A 316 -20.80 -18.70 12.41
N ALA A 317 -21.05 -18.28 13.65
CA ALA A 317 -20.33 -17.15 14.27
C ALA A 317 -18.87 -17.52 14.63
N GLY A 318 -18.64 -18.70 15.22
CA GLY A 318 -17.31 -19.19 15.59
C GLY A 318 -16.43 -19.45 14.36
N LYS A 319 -15.20 -18.91 14.36
CA LYS A 319 -14.29 -19.04 13.22
C LYS A 319 -13.91 -20.52 12.99
N ALA A 320 -13.43 -21.21 14.02
CA ALA A 320 -12.99 -22.59 13.90
C ALA A 320 -14.12 -23.50 13.40
N GLU A 321 -15.30 -23.44 14.03
CA GLU A 321 -16.47 -24.21 13.66
C GLU A 321 -16.92 -23.91 12.22
N ARG A 322 -16.88 -22.65 11.80
CA ARG A 322 -17.23 -22.26 10.43
C ARG A 322 -16.21 -22.77 9.41
N ASP A 323 -14.91 -22.64 9.72
CA ASP A 323 -13.83 -23.09 8.85
C ASP A 323 -13.88 -24.62 8.69
N ASP A 324 -14.09 -25.37 9.76
CA ASP A 324 -14.25 -26.83 9.71
C ASP A 324 -15.47 -27.21 8.84
N ALA A 325 -16.65 -26.64 9.10
CA ALA A 325 -17.87 -26.92 8.38
C ALA A 325 -17.78 -26.54 6.87
N THR A 326 -17.10 -25.43 6.55
CA THR A 326 -16.92 -25.05 5.14
C THR A 326 -15.87 -25.89 4.43
N ASN A 327 -14.84 -26.38 5.13
CA ASN A 327 -13.84 -27.30 4.59
C ASN A 327 -14.41 -28.69 4.34
N GLU A 328 -15.15 -29.28 5.30
CA GLU A 328 -15.85 -30.54 5.09
C GLU A 328 -16.82 -30.47 3.90
N TYR A 329 -17.55 -29.36 3.79
CA TYR A 329 -18.46 -29.18 2.67
C TYR A 329 -17.72 -28.96 1.34
N MET A 330 -16.56 -28.36 1.34
CA MET A 330 -15.70 -28.24 0.16
C MET A 330 -15.28 -29.62 -0.34
N GLU A 331 -14.88 -30.53 0.55
CA GLU A 331 -14.54 -31.92 0.21
C GLU A 331 -15.73 -32.69 -0.37
N GLU A 332 -16.92 -32.56 0.23
CA GLU A 332 -18.16 -33.12 -0.29
C GLU A 332 -18.48 -32.68 -1.72
N ILE A 333 -18.31 -31.34 -1.98
CA ILE A 333 -18.53 -30.78 -3.32
C ILE A 333 -17.50 -31.30 -4.32
N GLU A 334 -16.21 -31.32 -3.92
CA GLU A 334 -15.13 -31.83 -4.76
C GLU A 334 -15.38 -33.26 -5.17
N GLU A 335 -15.59 -34.18 -4.23
CA GLU A 335 -15.89 -35.61 -4.51
C GLU A 335 -17.07 -35.76 -5.46
N SER A 336 -18.11 -34.97 -5.24
CA SER A 336 -19.34 -35.05 -6.00
C SER A 336 -19.29 -34.50 -7.43
N LEU A 337 -18.30 -33.67 -7.74
CA LEU A 337 -18.09 -33.03 -9.05
C LEU A 337 -16.87 -33.55 -9.81
N LEU A 338 -15.91 -34.18 -9.12
CA LEU A 338 -14.67 -34.63 -9.72
C LEU A 338 -14.87 -35.55 -10.92
N SER A 339 -15.87 -36.42 -10.87
CA SER A 339 -16.21 -37.35 -11.99
C SER A 339 -16.81 -36.65 -13.22
N SER A 340 -17.25 -35.41 -13.06
CA SER A 340 -17.85 -34.59 -14.15
C SER A 340 -16.84 -33.86 -15.00
N PHE A 341 -15.59 -33.77 -14.53
CA PHE A 341 -14.53 -33.04 -15.20
C PHE A 341 -13.32 -33.95 -15.41
N THR A 342 -12.80 -33.96 -16.65
CA THR A 342 -11.67 -34.83 -17.06
C THR A 342 -10.30 -34.15 -17.01
N ALA A 343 -10.25 -32.84 -16.67
CA ALA A 343 -9.01 -32.09 -16.58
C ALA A 343 -8.12 -32.64 -15.44
N GLU A 344 -6.83 -32.73 -15.67
CA GLU A 344 -5.84 -33.24 -14.70
C GLU A 344 -5.82 -32.41 -13.39
N ASP A 345 -6.19 -31.13 -13.48
CA ASP A 345 -6.27 -30.20 -12.37
C ASP A 345 -7.71 -29.91 -11.88
N ALA A 346 -8.69 -30.74 -12.26
CA ALA A 346 -10.11 -30.57 -11.92
C ALA A 346 -10.34 -30.33 -10.42
N SER A 347 -9.66 -31.07 -9.55
CA SER A 347 -9.70 -30.90 -8.10
C SER A 347 -9.32 -29.47 -7.68
N LYS A 348 -8.21 -28.94 -8.21
CA LYS A 348 -7.75 -27.59 -7.92
C LYS A 348 -8.73 -26.53 -8.42
N GLN A 349 -9.29 -26.72 -9.62
CA GLN A 349 -10.28 -25.81 -10.18
C GLN A 349 -11.58 -25.78 -9.36
N ILE A 350 -12.09 -26.92 -8.92
CA ILE A 350 -13.29 -27.02 -8.07
C ILE A 350 -13.07 -26.28 -6.74
N ARG A 351 -11.93 -26.51 -6.07
CA ARG A 351 -11.58 -25.83 -4.82
C ARG A 351 -11.45 -24.31 -5.02
N ALA A 352 -10.81 -23.88 -6.10
CA ALA A 352 -10.66 -22.46 -6.43
C ALA A 352 -12.03 -21.80 -6.73
N ALA A 353 -12.90 -22.47 -7.48
CA ALA A 353 -14.27 -22.02 -7.76
C ALA A 353 -15.11 -21.93 -6.48
N TYR A 354 -15.01 -22.92 -5.58
CA TYR A 354 -15.68 -22.90 -4.29
C TYR A 354 -15.26 -21.72 -3.42
N ASN A 355 -13.95 -21.43 -3.35
CA ASN A 355 -13.43 -20.27 -2.63
C ASN A 355 -13.87 -18.93 -3.24
N ALA A 356 -13.97 -18.87 -4.58
CA ALA A 356 -14.50 -17.70 -5.26
C ALA A 356 -15.98 -17.49 -4.97
N LEU A 357 -16.78 -18.54 -5.01
CA LEU A 357 -18.20 -18.53 -4.65
C LEU A 357 -18.40 -18.09 -3.19
N MET A 358 -17.60 -18.61 -2.26
CA MET A 358 -17.65 -18.21 -0.85
C MET A 358 -17.44 -16.69 -0.69
N LYS A 359 -16.42 -16.13 -1.36
CA LYS A 359 -16.15 -14.68 -1.35
C LYS A 359 -17.33 -13.88 -1.93
N GLN A 360 -17.94 -14.38 -3.01
CA GLN A 360 -19.09 -13.75 -3.65
C GLN A 360 -20.29 -13.72 -2.69
N ILE A 361 -20.65 -14.84 -2.07
CA ILE A 361 -21.75 -14.93 -1.12
C ILE A 361 -21.55 -14.02 0.09
N VAL A 362 -20.34 -14.01 0.69
CA VAL A 362 -20.02 -13.14 1.81
C VAL A 362 -20.19 -11.67 1.43
N ARG A 363 -19.67 -11.27 0.26
CA ARG A 363 -19.78 -9.90 -0.23
C ARG A 363 -21.24 -9.51 -0.47
N GLU A 364 -22.01 -10.37 -1.10
CA GLU A 364 -23.44 -10.14 -1.36
C GLU A 364 -24.23 -9.96 -0.07
N LYS A 365 -24.03 -10.82 0.92
CA LYS A 365 -24.68 -10.71 2.24
C LYS A 365 -24.34 -9.40 2.95
N ILE A 366 -23.08 -8.97 2.91
CA ILE A 366 -22.69 -7.68 3.51
C ILE A 366 -23.40 -6.52 2.82
N LEU A 367 -23.46 -6.52 1.48
CA LEU A 367 -24.02 -5.41 0.71
C LEU A 367 -25.56 -5.37 0.74
N THR A 368 -26.22 -6.52 0.77
CA THR A 368 -27.69 -6.60 0.65
C THR A 368 -28.39 -6.73 2.01
N GLU A 369 -27.79 -7.47 2.94
CA GLU A 369 -28.38 -7.79 4.25
C GLU A 369 -27.71 -7.03 5.41
N GLY A 370 -26.55 -6.35 5.18
CA GLY A 370 -25.74 -5.75 6.23
C GLY A 370 -25.13 -6.76 7.21
N PHE A 371 -25.11 -8.03 6.82
CA PHE A 371 -24.67 -9.15 7.66
C PHE A 371 -23.21 -9.51 7.38
N ARG A 372 -22.36 -9.44 8.40
CA ARG A 372 -20.94 -9.84 8.33
C ARG A 372 -20.79 -11.31 8.67
N ILE A 373 -19.68 -11.93 8.21
CA ILE A 373 -19.44 -13.38 8.27
C ILE A 373 -19.56 -14.01 9.68
N ASP A 374 -19.34 -13.23 10.73
CA ASP A 374 -19.43 -13.68 12.13
C ASP A 374 -20.72 -13.23 12.85
N GLY A 375 -21.72 -12.84 12.08
CA GLY A 375 -23.04 -12.45 12.60
C GLY A 375 -23.15 -11.00 13.06
N ARG A 376 -22.08 -10.23 12.97
CA ARG A 376 -22.10 -8.79 13.31
C ARG A 376 -22.81 -7.97 12.25
N GLY A 377 -23.48 -6.90 12.66
CA GLY A 377 -23.89 -5.81 11.78
C GLY A 377 -22.70 -4.96 11.33
N VAL A 378 -22.95 -4.00 10.41
CA VAL A 378 -21.88 -3.21 9.77
C VAL A 378 -21.14 -2.28 10.74
N THR A 379 -21.77 -1.92 11.87
CA THR A 379 -21.21 -1.02 12.90
C THR A 379 -20.71 -1.76 14.15
N ASP A 380 -20.92 -3.07 14.24
CA ASP A 380 -20.58 -3.81 15.45
C ASP A 380 -19.07 -4.08 15.52
N ILE A 381 -18.54 -3.99 16.73
CA ILE A 381 -17.14 -4.32 17.07
C ILE A 381 -17.15 -5.65 17.83
N ARG A 382 -16.15 -6.49 17.59
CA ARG A 382 -15.92 -7.71 18.39
C ARG A 382 -15.60 -7.35 19.83
N ASP A 383 -15.87 -8.25 20.77
CA ASP A 383 -15.54 -8.06 22.19
C ASP A 383 -14.06 -7.69 22.37
N LEU A 384 -13.83 -6.70 23.21
CA LEU A 384 -12.51 -6.19 23.53
C LEU A 384 -12.05 -6.71 24.90
N GLY A 385 -10.82 -7.20 24.96
CA GLY A 385 -10.14 -7.58 26.19
C GLY A 385 -8.82 -6.84 26.33
N VAL A 386 -8.46 -6.48 27.54
CA VAL A 386 -7.18 -5.82 27.85
C VAL A 386 -6.63 -6.41 29.15
N GLU A 387 -5.35 -6.78 29.11
CA GLU A 387 -4.58 -7.15 30.28
C GLU A 387 -3.25 -6.41 30.25
N VAL A 388 -2.78 -5.92 31.39
CA VAL A 388 -1.54 -5.15 31.50
C VAL A 388 -0.57 -5.82 32.46
N GLU A 389 0.72 -5.43 32.39
CA GLU A 389 1.78 -5.95 33.28
C GLU A 389 2.05 -7.46 33.15
N LEU A 390 1.85 -8.03 31.96
CA LEU A 390 2.05 -9.47 31.74
C LEU A 390 3.52 -9.90 31.78
N ILE A 391 4.43 -9.04 31.32
CA ILE A 391 5.86 -9.37 31.19
C ILE A 391 6.62 -8.80 32.37
N PRO A 392 7.10 -9.65 33.30
CA PRO A 392 7.61 -9.21 34.60
C PRO A 392 8.86 -8.33 34.57
N ARG A 393 9.64 -8.36 33.46
CA ARG A 393 10.92 -7.62 33.37
C ARG A 393 10.90 -6.53 32.30
N ALA A 394 9.79 -6.32 31.61
CA ALA A 394 9.63 -5.21 30.69
C ALA A 394 9.24 -3.93 31.45
N HIS A 395 9.51 -2.77 30.87
CA HIS A 395 9.11 -1.49 31.44
C HIS A 395 7.61 -1.26 31.31
N GLY A 396 6.99 -1.79 30.23
CA GLY A 396 5.55 -1.84 30.05
C GLY A 396 5.15 -3.02 29.18
N SER A 397 4.01 -3.63 29.47
CA SER A 397 3.43 -4.67 28.63
C SER A 397 1.92 -4.68 28.72
N ALA A 398 1.27 -4.94 27.58
CA ALA A 398 -0.18 -5.05 27.49
C ALA A 398 -0.58 -6.10 26.47
N LEU A 399 -1.55 -6.93 26.81
CA LEU A 399 -2.28 -7.77 25.87
C LEU A 399 -3.53 -7.04 25.44
N PHE A 400 -3.71 -6.90 24.13
CA PHE A 400 -4.93 -6.39 23.54
C PHE A 400 -5.61 -7.52 22.77
N GLU A 401 -6.87 -7.75 23.05
CA GLU A 401 -7.71 -8.74 22.40
C GLU A 401 -8.90 -8.07 21.73
N ARG A 402 -9.23 -8.57 20.52
CA ARG A 402 -10.44 -8.21 19.81
C ARG A 402 -11.02 -9.47 19.17
N GLY A 403 -11.91 -10.13 19.89
CA GLY A 403 -12.32 -11.50 19.60
C GLY A 403 -11.10 -12.42 19.60
N GLU A 404 -10.87 -13.14 18.48
CA GLU A 404 -9.73 -14.07 18.33
C GLU A 404 -8.41 -13.40 17.91
N THR A 405 -8.39 -12.09 17.73
CA THR A 405 -7.15 -11.35 17.47
C THR A 405 -6.50 -10.97 18.80
N GLN A 406 -5.26 -11.41 19.01
CA GLN A 406 -4.47 -11.11 20.20
C GLN A 406 -3.15 -10.48 19.82
N ILE A 407 -2.81 -9.34 20.43
CA ILE A 407 -1.53 -8.66 20.26
C ILE A 407 -0.93 -8.35 21.64
N LEU A 408 0.27 -8.83 21.85
CA LEU A 408 1.07 -8.47 23.03
C LEU A 408 2.00 -7.31 22.64
N GLY A 409 1.77 -6.15 23.23
CA GLY A 409 2.64 -4.98 23.14
C GLY A 409 3.63 -4.97 24.30
N VAL A 410 4.92 -4.83 24.01
CA VAL A 410 5.99 -4.77 25.02
C VAL A 410 6.81 -3.52 24.80
N THR A 411 7.00 -2.72 25.86
CA THR A 411 7.78 -1.48 25.83
C THR A 411 9.04 -1.64 26.67
N THR A 412 10.17 -1.25 26.09
CA THR A 412 11.48 -1.22 26.73
C THR A 412 12.08 0.18 26.60
N LEU A 413 12.64 0.69 27.69
CA LEU A 413 13.33 1.98 27.76
C LEU A 413 14.83 1.76 27.93
N ASP A 414 15.63 2.61 27.29
CA ASP A 414 17.07 2.65 27.49
C ASP A 414 17.57 4.09 27.28
N MET A 415 18.86 4.31 27.54
CA MET A 415 19.49 5.62 27.38
C MET A 415 19.47 6.08 25.90
N LEU A 416 19.47 7.39 25.66
CA LEU A 416 19.41 7.99 24.32
C LEU A 416 20.49 7.47 23.36
N LYS A 417 21.69 7.10 23.85
CA LYS A 417 22.72 6.52 22.97
C LYS A 417 22.32 5.20 22.29
N MET A 418 21.23 4.57 22.72
CA MET A 418 20.66 3.36 22.11
C MET A 418 19.68 3.66 20.98
N GLU A 419 19.58 4.92 20.56
CA GLU A 419 18.82 5.30 19.37
C GLU A 419 19.23 4.47 18.14
N GLN A 420 18.23 4.09 17.35
CA GLN A 420 18.50 3.41 16.08
C GLN A 420 19.19 4.39 15.12
N GLN A 421 20.40 4.05 14.69
CA GLN A 421 21.09 4.80 13.64
C GLN A 421 20.54 4.43 12.28
N LEU A 422 20.25 5.43 11.45
CA LEU A 422 19.72 5.28 10.10
C LEU A 422 20.82 5.63 9.08
N ASP A 423 21.17 4.67 8.23
CA ASP A 423 22.05 4.86 7.07
C ASP A 423 21.18 4.74 5.81
N SER A 424 20.51 5.83 5.46
CA SER A 424 19.55 5.90 4.36
C SER A 424 19.69 7.23 3.61
N LEU A 425 18.92 7.40 2.54
CA LEU A 425 18.85 8.68 1.83
C LEU A 425 18.17 9.77 2.67
N HIS A 426 17.22 9.40 3.54
CA HIS A 426 16.45 10.35 4.34
C HIS A 426 17.32 11.27 5.21
N PRO A 427 16.86 12.50 5.49
CA PRO A 427 17.58 13.44 6.35
C PRO A 427 17.67 12.97 7.80
N GLU A 428 16.71 12.16 8.27
CA GLU A 428 16.78 11.58 9.61
C GLU A 428 17.93 10.58 9.72
N THR A 429 18.80 10.82 10.68
CA THR A 429 19.97 9.98 10.96
C THR A 429 19.81 9.05 12.15
N SER A 430 18.81 9.30 13.00
CA SER A 430 18.49 8.46 14.15
C SER A 430 17.04 8.52 14.54
N LYS A 431 16.57 7.44 15.20
CA LYS A 431 15.23 7.35 15.81
C LYS A 431 15.35 7.03 17.29
N HIS A 432 14.72 7.81 18.15
CA HIS A 432 14.59 7.51 19.59
C HIS A 432 13.34 6.68 19.92
N TYR A 433 12.31 6.70 19.06
CA TYR A 433 11.16 5.82 19.12
C TYR A 433 11.24 4.77 18.01
N ILE A 434 11.20 3.49 18.40
CA ILE A 434 11.40 2.34 17.53
C ILE A 434 10.24 1.38 17.73
N HIS A 435 9.53 1.03 16.67
CA HIS A 435 8.43 0.07 16.73
C HIS A 435 8.68 -1.14 15.82
N HIS A 436 8.71 -2.34 16.39
CA HIS A 436 8.83 -3.60 15.66
C HIS A 436 7.55 -4.42 15.78
N TYR A 437 7.21 -5.14 14.72
CA TYR A 437 6.05 -6.02 14.65
C TYR A 437 6.50 -7.40 14.20
N ASN A 438 6.06 -8.43 14.93
CA ASN A 438 6.32 -9.82 14.63
C ASN A 438 5.01 -10.56 14.35
N PHE A 439 5.01 -11.38 13.31
CA PHE A 439 3.86 -12.19 12.88
C PHE A 439 4.27 -13.65 12.70
N PRO A 440 4.45 -14.40 13.78
CA PRO A 440 4.88 -15.78 13.72
C PRO A 440 3.76 -16.68 13.14
N PRO A 441 4.11 -17.82 12.51
CA PRO A 441 3.15 -18.72 11.87
C PRO A 441 2.05 -19.21 12.81
N TYR A 442 2.36 -19.47 14.07
CA TYR A 442 1.36 -19.94 15.06
C TYR A 442 0.21 -18.93 15.28
N SER A 443 0.38 -17.65 14.93
CA SER A 443 -0.70 -16.66 15.06
C SER A 443 -1.89 -16.94 14.14
N THR A 444 -1.70 -17.72 13.08
CA THR A 444 -2.74 -18.23 12.18
C THR A 444 -3.00 -19.71 12.32
N GLY A 445 -2.35 -20.39 13.28
CA GLY A 445 -2.44 -21.84 13.45
C GLY A 445 -1.62 -22.63 12.41
N GLU A 446 -0.70 -21.99 11.71
CA GLU A 446 0.09 -22.60 10.65
C GLU A 446 1.52 -22.91 11.12
N THR A 447 2.19 -23.82 10.42
CA THR A 447 3.63 -24.04 10.52
C THR A 447 4.36 -23.19 9.49
N GLY A 448 5.57 -22.73 9.80
CA GLY A 448 6.35 -21.95 8.86
C GLY A 448 7.74 -21.57 9.38
N ARG A 449 8.54 -20.98 8.51
CA ARG A 449 9.88 -20.52 8.87
C ARG A 449 9.80 -19.29 9.78
N VAL A 450 10.46 -19.39 10.93
CA VAL A 450 10.72 -18.27 11.84
C VAL A 450 12.12 -17.71 11.53
N GLY A 451 12.28 -16.39 11.51
CA GLY A 451 13.56 -15.76 11.20
C GLY A 451 13.44 -14.25 10.99
N SER A 452 14.15 -13.70 10.02
CA SER A 452 14.12 -12.27 9.73
C SER A 452 12.72 -11.77 9.33
N PRO A 453 12.34 -10.55 9.72
CA PRO A 453 11.03 -9.99 9.38
C PRO A 453 10.85 -9.89 7.87
N LYS A 454 9.65 -10.22 7.40
CA LYS A 454 9.25 -10.09 6.00
C LYS A 454 8.77 -8.66 5.73
N ARG A 455 8.66 -8.27 4.46
CA ARG A 455 8.15 -6.94 4.04
C ARG A 455 6.79 -6.59 4.67
N ARG A 456 5.93 -7.58 4.93
CA ARG A 456 4.64 -7.39 5.61
C ARG A 456 4.81 -6.93 7.05
N GLU A 457 5.73 -7.54 7.79
CA GLU A 457 5.98 -7.22 9.19
C GLU A 457 6.59 -5.82 9.31
N ILE A 458 7.51 -5.47 8.42
CA ILE A 458 8.08 -4.11 8.36
C ILE A 458 6.97 -3.07 8.08
N GLY A 459 6.08 -3.33 7.13
CA GLY A 459 4.97 -2.43 6.81
C GLY A 459 3.96 -2.27 7.94
N HIS A 460 3.67 -3.34 8.69
CA HIS A 460 2.78 -3.29 9.86
C HIS A 460 3.42 -2.56 11.04
N GLY A 461 4.72 -2.77 11.27
CA GLY A 461 5.47 -2.04 12.30
C GLY A 461 5.50 -0.54 12.02
N ALA A 462 5.80 -0.15 10.78
CA ALA A 462 5.80 1.25 10.37
C ALA A 462 4.42 1.93 10.49
N LEU A 463 3.33 1.19 10.23
CA LEU A 463 1.97 1.71 10.42
C LEU A 463 1.71 2.04 11.91
N ALA A 464 2.07 1.16 12.81
CA ALA A 464 1.91 1.37 14.25
C ALA A 464 2.85 2.48 14.76
N GLU A 465 4.09 2.54 14.26
CA GLU A 465 5.03 3.60 14.57
C GLU A 465 4.46 4.99 14.22
N ARG A 466 4.01 5.18 12.99
CA ARG A 466 3.43 6.45 12.55
C ARG A 466 2.18 6.86 13.35
N ALA A 467 1.38 5.91 13.79
CA ALA A 467 0.19 6.21 14.59
C ALA A 467 0.54 6.76 15.98
N LEU A 468 1.70 6.41 16.53
CA LEU A 468 2.12 6.78 17.87
C LEU A 468 3.10 7.96 17.92
N VAL A 469 3.89 8.17 16.87
CA VAL A 469 4.86 9.29 16.81
C VAL A 469 4.27 10.63 17.23
N PRO A 470 3.05 11.03 16.80
CA PRO A 470 2.48 12.33 17.18
C PRO A 470 2.17 12.50 18.68
N VAL A 471 2.14 11.41 19.45
CA VAL A 471 1.83 11.42 20.89
C VAL A 471 3.02 10.99 21.76
N ILE A 472 4.17 10.68 21.15
CA ILE A 472 5.41 10.40 21.88
C ILE A 472 5.95 11.71 22.47
N PRO A 473 6.34 11.74 23.75
CA PRO A 473 6.95 12.93 24.36
C PRO A 473 8.29 13.27 23.69
N SER A 474 8.64 14.56 23.74
CA SER A 474 9.93 15.04 23.22
C SER A 474 11.12 14.42 23.97
N LYS A 475 12.32 14.47 23.38
CA LYS A 475 13.56 14.00 24.05
C LYS A 475 13.90 14.82 25.29
N GLU A 476 13.50 16.07 25.31
CA GLU A 476 13.70 17.01 26.41
C GLU A 476 12.81 16.64 27.61
N ASP A 477 11.55 16.26 27.35
CA ASP A 477 10.58 15.89 28.37
C ASP A 477 10.77 14.46 28.86
N PHE A 478 11.20 13.56 27.96
CA PHE A 478 11.39 12.14 28.25
C PHE A 478 12.69 11.60 27.64
N PRO A 479 13.84 11.75 28.30
CA PRO A 479 15.17 11.51 27.72
C PRO A 479 15.54 10.01 27.65
N TYR A 480 14.69 9.20 27.03
CA TYR A 480 14.89 7.77 26.82
C TYR A 480 14.71 7.40 25.35
N THR A 481 15.44 6.38 24.94
CA THR A 481 15.11 5.62 23.73
C THR A 481 13.97 4.67 24.07
N ILE A 482 12.90 4.71 23.30
CA ILE A 482 11.70 3.88 23.50
C ILE A 482 11.68 2.82 22.42
N ARG A 483 11.72 1.54 22.79
CA ARG A 483 11.50 0.43 21.87
C ARG A 483 10.22 -0.30 22.21
N GLN A 484 9.30 -0.34 21.25
CA GLN A 484 8.10 -1.17 21.34
C GLN A 484 8.18 -2.37 20.40
N VAL A 485 7.65 -3.50 20.86
CA VAL A 485 7.51 -4.72 20.06
C VAL A 485 6.08 -5.18 20.17
N SER A 486 5.43 -5.36 19.02
CA SER A 486 4.10 -5.97 18.93
C SER A 486 4.23 -7.41 18.44
N GLU A 487 3.85 -8.36 19.29
CA GLU A 487 3.82 -9.79 19.00
C GLU A 487 2.38 -10.20 18.65
N ALA A 488 2.13 -10.62 17.41
CA ALA A 488 0.84 -11.17 17.03
C ALA A 488 0.72 -12.61 17.56
N LEU A 489 -0.10 -12.81 18.59
CA LEU A 489 -0.32 -14.13 19.21
C LEU A 489 -1.49 -14.87 18.56
N GLY A 490 -2.53 -14.13 18.12
CA GLY A 490 -3.67 -14.64 17.38
C GLY A 490 -4.09 -13.66 16.29
N SER A 491 -4.49 -14.16 15.12
CA SER A 491 -4.85 -13.33 13.97
C SER A 491 -6.20 -13.73 13.37
N ASN A 492 -7.18 -12.84 13.52
CA ASN A 492 -8.43 -12.87 12.78
C ASN A 492 -8.79 -11.47 12.24
N GLY A 493 -7.98 -11.01 11.28
CA GLY A 493 -8.13 -9.71 10.63
C GLY A 493 -7.54 -8.53 11.43
N SER A 494 -6.93 -7.58 10.70
CA SER A 494 -6.40 -6.30 11.20
C SER A 494 -5.53 -6.37 12.46
N THR A 495 -4.55 -7.29 12.45
CA THR A 495 -3.56 -7.41 13.53
C THR A 495 -2.67 -6.16 13.65
N SER A 496 -2.39 -5.48 12.55
CA SER A 496 -1.62 -4.22 12.54
C SER A 496 -2.32 -3.11 13.33
N MET A 497 -3.65 -3.00 13.25
CA MET A 497 -4.39 -2.03 14.07
C MET A 497 -4.46 -2.44 15.54
N GLY A 498 -4.53 -3.74 15.82
CA GLY A 498 -4.38 -4.28 17.19
C GLY A 498 -3.03 -3.90 17.81
N SER A 499 -1.98 -3.79 17.00
CA SER A 499 -0.64 -3.35 17.45
C SER A 499 -0.66 -1.91 17.98
N VAL A 500 -1.38 -1.01 17.34
CA VAL A 500 -1.53 0.37 17.84
C VAL A 500 -2.18 0.37 19.23
N CYS A 501 -3.25 -0.42 19.40
CA CYS A 501 -3.93 -0.52 20.69
C CYS A 501 -3.02 -1.09 21.80
N ALA A 502 -2.37 -2.24 21.53
CA ALA A 502 -1.48 -2.87 22.52
C ALA A 502 -0.28 -1.97 22.86
N SER A 503 0.30 -1.31 21.86
CA SER A 503 1.43 -0.40 22.07
C SER A 503 1.04 0.86 22.82
N THR A 504 -0.13 1.44 22.54
CA THR A 504 -0.67 2.56 23.30
C THR A 504 -0.82 2.20 24.79
N LEU A 505 -1.40 1.03 25.07
CA LEU A 505 -1.58 0.56 26.45
C LEU A 505 -0.26 0.30 27.17
N SER A 506 0.68 -0.38 26.51
CA SER A 506 1.99 -0.68 27.13
C SER A 506 2.84 0.59 27.35
N LEU A 507 2.67 1.61 26.52
CA LEU A 507 3.35 2.91 26.63
C LEU A 507 2.71 3.78 27.71
N SER A 508 1.40 3.81 27.82
CA SER A 508 0.68 4.63 28.80
C SER A 508 1.01 4.26 30.25
N LEU A 509 1.37 3.00 30.49
CA LEU A 509 1.84 2.56 31.83
C LEU A 509 3.15 3.22 32.28
N ILE A 510 3.93 3.75 31.34
CA ILE A 510 5.25 4.33 31.63
C ILE A 510 5.15 5.82 31.88
N HIS A 511 4.32 6.53 31.13
CA HIS A 511 4.26 7.99 31.21
C HIS A 511 2.92 8.55 31.74
N ILE A 512 2.07 7.66 32.28
CA ILE A 512 1.01 8.03 33.19
C ILE A 512 1.46 7.84 34.63
#